data_abe29497a9fb2023132c54cbe61d594f
#
_entry.id   abe29497a9fb2023132c54cbe61d594f
#
_cell.length_a   1.000
_cell.length_b   1.000
_cell.length_c   1.000
_cell.angle_alpha   90.00
_cell.angle_beta   90.00
_cell.angle_gamma   90.00
#
_symmetry.space_group_name_H-M   'P 1'
#
loop_
_entity.id
_entity.type
_entity.pdbx_description
1 polymer ?
#
loop_
_entity_poly.entity_id
_entity_poly.type
_entity_poly.pdbx_seq_one_letter_code
_entity_poly.pdbx_strand_id
1 'polypeptide(L)'
;MNIDILTLVAACVGITSLVFAAKGNVWAQILMIIFSILYGIISWRFHYWGEMITYLGMTMPMAIWSTITWLKNPAKNGKEVAIQKLRLKHIVWLMLFGTITTIVFYYILAVLNTPNIVFSTISITTSFLAAFLTMLRSSYYAFGYALNDIVLIILWMFASLKNRLTYL
;
A
#
# COMPACT_ATOMS: atom_id res chain seq x y z
N MET A 1 -2.78 13.89 24.18
CA MET A 1 -2.96 13.41 22.79
C MET A 1 -3.94 12.24 22.86
N ASN A 2 -5.23 12.50 22.59
CA ASN A 2 -6.22 11.42 22.61
C ASN A 2 -6.01 10.56 21.35
N ILE A 3 -5.52 9.35 21.54
CA ILE A 3 -5.42 8.38 20.44
C ILE A 3 -6.86 8.02 20.07
N ASP A 4 -7.25 8.32 18.84
CA ASP A 4 -8.56 7.92 18.32
C ASP A 4 -8.62 6.39 18.27
N ILE A 5 -9.63 5.80 18.89
CA ILE A 5 -9.83 4.34 18.96
C ILE A 5 -9.81 3.73 17.55
N LEU A 6 -10.40 4.43 16.57
CA LEU A 6 -10.42 3.98 15.19
C LEU A 6 -9.00 3.85 14.59
N THR A 7 -8.13 4.83 14.89
CA THR A 7 -6.72 4.81 14.46
C THR A 7 -5.95 3.65 15.10
N LEU A 8 -6.21 3.39 16.39
CA LEU A 8 -5.59 2.26 17.08
C LEU A 8 -6.03 0.92 16.48
N VAL A 9 -7.34 0.76 16.24
CA VAL A 9 -7.89 -0.45 15.61
C VAL A 9 -7.29 -0.64 14.21
N ALA A 10 -7.23 0.42 13.39
CA ALA A 10 -6.61 0.36 12.06
C ALA A 10 -5.15 -0.08 12.13
N ALA A 11 -4.37 0.48 13.07
CA ALA A 11 -2.96 0.11 13.27
C ALA A 11 -2.83 -1.37 13.65
N CYS A 12 -3.64 -1.87 14.59
CA CYS A 12 -3.64 -3.29 14.97
C CYS A 12 -3.98 -4.21 13.79
N VAL A 13 -4.98 -3.87 13.00
CA VAL A 13 -5.37 -4.62 11.79
C VAL A 13 -4.23 -4.62 10.78
N GLY A 14 -3.59 -3.47 10.53
CA GLY A 14 -2.45 -3.34 9.62
C GLY A 14 -1.27 -4.21 10.04
N ILE A 15 -0.85 -4.12 11.30
CA ILE A 15 0.26 -4.93 11.84
C ILE A 15 -0.08 -6.42 11.73
N THR A 16 -1.29 -6.83 12.09
CA THR A 16 -1.74 -8.22 12.00
C THR A 16 -1.71 -8.71 10.55
N SER A 17 -2.14 -7.86 9.60
CA SER A 17 -2.06 -8.15 8.15
C SER A 17 -0.62 -8.48 7.73
N LEU A 18 0.37 -7.68 8.16
CA LEU A 18 1.79 -7.92 7.83
C LEU A 18 2.31 -9.25 8.39
N VAL A 19 1.91 -9.62 9.60
CA VAL A 19 2.29 -10.92 10.21
C VAL A 19 1.73 -12.09 9.39
N PHE A 20 0.48 -12.00 8.96
CA PHE A 20 -0.11 -13.02 8.07
C PHE A 20 0.51 -13.02 6.68
N ALA A 21 0.86 -11.85 6.14
CA ALA A 21 1.56 -11.74 4.86
C ALA A 21 2.92 -12.45 4.91
N ALA A 22 3.70 -12.25 5.97
CA ALA A 22 4.99 -12.91 6.16
C ALA A 22 4.88 -14.44 6.17
N LYS A 23 3.72 -14.97 6.56
CA LYS A 23 3.40 -16.42 6.54
C LYS A 23 2.77 -16.87 5.21
N GLY A 24 2.61 -16.01 4.23
CA GLY A 24 1.93 -16.33 2.97
C GLY A 24 0.44 -16.68 3.12
N ASN A 25 -0.19 -16.26 4.21
CA ASN A 25 -1.57 -16.61 4.52
C ASN A 25 -2.56 -15.61 3.89
N VAL A 26 -3.62 -16.12 3.27
CA VAL A 26 -4.66 -15.32 2.60
C VAL A 26 -5.32 -14.29 3.53
N TRP A 27 -5.41 -14.57 4.82
CA TRP A 27 -5.93 -13.63 5.81
C TRP A 27 -5.22 -12.27 5.79
N ALA A 28 -3.95 -12.23 5.37
CA ALA A 28 -3.22 -10.98 5.17
C ALA A 28 -3.97 -10.03 4.23
N GLN A 29 -4.45 -10.54 3.11
CA GLN A 29 -5.12 -9.71 2.10
C GLN A 29 -6.52 -9.28 2.54
N ILE A 30 -7.23 -10.14 3.26
CA ILE A 30 -8.54 -9.81 3.84
C ILE A 30 -8.39 -8.70 4.89
N LEU A 31 -7.39 -8.81 5.77
CA LEU A 31 -7.08 -7.77 6.75
C LEU A 31 -6.62 -6.47 6.08
N MET A 32 -5.89 -6.55 4.96
CA MET A 32 -5.48 -5.37 4.18
C MET A 32 -6.70 -4.65 3.57
N ILE A 33 -7.74 -5.37 3.13
CA ILE A 33 -8.99 -4.77 2.67
C ILE A 33 -9.66 -4.01 3.82
N ILE A 34 -9.78 -4.65 4.99
CA ILE A 34 -10.36 -4.02 6.19
C ILE A 34 -9.54 -2.77 6.59
N PHE A 35 -8.22 -2.89 6.62
CA PHE A 35 -7.31 -1.78 6.90
C PHE A 35 -7.52 -0.62 5.94
N SER A 36 -7.60 -0.90 4.63
CA SER A 36 -7.80 0.12 3.59
C SER A 36 -9.10 0.89 3.78
N ILE A 37 -10.18 0.22 4.18
CA ILE A 37 -11.46 0.85 4.47
C ILE A 37 -11.35 1.75 5.72
N LEU A 38 -10.79 1.22 6.81
CA LEU A 38 -10.62 1.97 8.05
C LEU A 38 -9.73 3.20 7.84
N TYR A 39 -8.61 3.03 7.15
CA TYR A 39 -7.69 4.12 6.87
C TYR A 39 -8.28 5.14 5.88
N GLY A 40 -9.08 4.69 4.93
CA GLY A 40 -9.84 5.56 4.03
C GLY A 40 -10.83 6.45 4.81
N ILE A 41 -11.55 5.89 5.78
CA ILE A 41 -12.46 6.64 6.66
C ILE A 41 -11.69 7.63 7.53
N ILE A 42 -10.55 7.24 8.10
CA ILE A 42 -9.69 8.12 8.89
C ILE A 42 -9.19 9.28 8.02
N SER A 43 -8.67 8.98 6.84
CA SER A 43 -8.17 9.98 5.89
C SER A 43 -9.26 10.97 5.47
N TRP A 44 -10.49 10.48 5.24
CA TRP A 44 -11.64 11.33 4.95
C TRP A 44 -11.96 12.29 6.10
N ARG A 45 -11.97 11.83 7.33
CA ARG A 45 -12.21 12.67 8.53
C ARG A 45 -11.19 13.79 8.67
N PHE A 46 -9.92 13.52 8.32
CA PHE A 46 -8.83 14.49 8.37
C PHE A 46 -8.65 15.29 7.08
N HIS A 47 -9.53 15.12 6.09
CA HIS A 47 -9.43 15.74 4.77
C HIS A 47 -8.15 15.40 4.00
N TYR A 48 -7.55 14.23 4.26
CA TYR A 48 -6.40 13.69 3.52
C TYR A 48 -6.88 12.95 2.27
N TRP A 49 -7.35 13.72 1.29
CA TRP A 49 -7.98 13.20 0.08
C TRP A 49 -7.06 12.30 -0.75
N GLY A 50 -5.77 12.66 -0.83
CA GLY A 50 -4.76 11.85 -1.53
C GLY A 50 -4.61 10.47 -0.92
N GLU A 51 -4.48 10.38 0.40
CA GLU A 51 -4.42 9.13 1.15
C GLU A 51 -5.71 8.31 0.97
N MET A 52 -6.88 8.95 1.11
CA MET A 52 -8.16 8.28 0.94
C MET A 52 -8.27 7.62 -0.44
N ILE A 53 -7.95 8.36 -1.51
CA ILE A 53 -8.02 7.85 -2.90
C ILE A 53 -6.99 6.74 -3.10
N THR A 54 -5.80 6.84 -2.52
CA THR A 54 -4.76 5.80 -2.60
C THR A 54 -5.23 4.49 -1.95
N TYR A 55 -5.77 4.56 -0.74
CA TYR A 55 -6.20 3.35 -0.04
C TYR A 55 -7.48 2.75 -0.60
N LEU A 56 -8.48 3.53 -0.92
CA LEU A 56 -9.75 3.03 -1.46
C LEU A 56 -9.68 2.75 -2.97
N GLY A 57 -8.94 3.55 -3.74
CA GLY A 57 -8.89 3.45 -5.20
C GLY A 57 -7.76 2.56 -5.73
N MET A 58 -6.70 2.31 -4.96
CA MET A 58 -5.57 1.49 -5.39
C MET A 58 -5.37 0.29 -4.46
N THR A 59 -5.12 0.53 -3.17
CA THR A 59 -4.74 -0.53 -2.22
C THR A 59 -5.85 -1.55 -2.02
N MET A 60 -7.09 -1.11 -1.82
CA MET A 60 -8.24 -2.01 -1.63
C MET A 60 -8.52 -2.89 -2.86
N PRO A 61 -8.65 -2.36 -4.10
CA PRO A 61 -8.82 -3.19 -5.28
C PRO A 61 -7.69 -4.21 -5.49
N MET A 62 -6.44 -3.80 -5.24
CA MET A 62 -5.29 -4.70 -5.35
C MET A 62 -5.32 -5.81 -4.30
N ALA A 63 -5.73 -5.50 -3.07
CA ALA A 63 -5.89 -6.50 -2.00
C ALA A 63 -7.04 -7.47 -2.31
N ILE A 64 -8.14 -7.01 -2.89
CA ILE A 64 -9.23 -7.87 -3.37
C ILE A 64 -8.73 -8.84 -4.43
N TRP A 65 -8.01 -8.31 -5.44
CA TRP A 65 -7.46 -9.14 -6.50
C TRP A 65 -6.41 -10.13 -5.98
N SER A 66 -5.57 -9.70 -5.04
CA SER A 66 -4.61 -10.56 -4.35
C SER A 66 -5.31 -11.68 -3.58
N THR A 67 -6.38 -11.37 -2.86
CA THR A 67 -7.20 -12.38 -2.17
C THR A 67 -7.68 -13.47 -3.13
N ILE A 68 -8.27 -13.07 -4.25
CA ILE A 68 -8.77 -14.01 -5.27
C ILE A 68 -7.63 -14.86 -5.84
N THR A 69 -6.49 -14.23 -6.13
CA THR A 69 -5.33 -14.92 -6.71
C THR A 69 -4.72 -15.90 -5.73
N TRP A 70 -4.63 -15.53 -4.45
CA TRP A 70 -4.07 -16.38 -3.39
C TRP A 70 -4.99 -17.57 -3.10
N LEU A 71 -6.31 -17.37 -3.03
CA LEU A 71 -7.28 -18.46 -2.86
C LEU A 71 -7.25 -19.47 -4.00
N LYS A 72 -7.04 -19.01 -5.22
CA LYS A 72 -6.97 -19.89 -6.41
C LYS A 72 -5.66 -20.66 -6.53
N ASN A 73 -4.64 -20.33 -5.75
CA ASN A 73 -3.31 -20.90 -5.86
C ASN A 73 -2.72 -21.27 -4.49
N PRO A 74 -3.34 -22.20 -3.75
CA PRO A 74 -2.81 -22.66 -2.48
C PRO A 74 -1.51 -23.48 -2.70
N ALA A 75 -0.60 -23.43 -1.72
CA ALA A 75 0.55 -24.32 -1.67
C ALA A 75 0.11 -25.76 -1.31
N LYS A 76 1.02 -26.72 -1.45
CA LYS A 76 0.73 -28.15 -1.19
C LYS A 76 0.21 -28.41 0.23
N ASN A 77 0.57 -27.59 1.19
CA ASN A 77 0.10 -27.67 2.59
C ASN A 77 -1.30 -27.08 2.82
N GLY A 78 -1.89 -26.44 1.79
CA GLY A 78 -3.22 -25.84 1.81
C GLY A 78 -3.37 -24.59 2.71
N LYS A 79 -2.34 -24.21 3.46
CA LYS A 79 -2.38 -23.09 4.43
C LYS A 79 -1.74 -21.80 3.91
N GLU A 80 -0.84 -21.93 2.96
CA GLU A 80 -0.05 -20.83 2.42
C GLU A 80 -0.31 -20.69 0.93
N VAL A 81 0.05 -19.52 0.36
CA VAL A 81 -0.02 -19.31 -1.08
C VAL A 81 1.19 -19.92 -1.79
N ALA A 82 0.98 -20.53 -2.93
CA ALA A 82 2.07 -21.03 -3.77
C ALA A 82 2.83 -19.85 -4.40
N ILE A 83 4.10 -19.69 -4.05
CA ILE A 83 4.97 -18.64 -4.58
C ILE A 83 5.21 -18.88 -6.08
N GLN A 84 5.13 -17.81 -6.86
CA GLN A 84 5.36 -17.81 -8.30
C GLN A 84 6.69 -17.11 -8.63
N LYS A 85 7.50 -17.73 -9.48
CA LYS A 85 8.69 -17.07 -10.04
C LYS A 85 8.28 -16.00 -11.05
N LEU A 86 8.90 -14.82 -10.96
CA LEU A 86 8.69 -13.75 -11.92
C LEU A 86 9.21 -14.20 -13.30
N ARG A 87 8.37 -13.96 -14.31
CA ARG A 87 8.74 -14.14 -15.73
C ARG A 87 8.88 -12.75 -16.37
N LEU A 88 9.59 -12.66 -17.47
CA LEU A 88 9.79 -11.38 -18.19
C LEU A 88 8.45 -10.66 -18.46
N LYS A 89 7.41 -11.41 -18.87
CA LYS A 89 6.07 -10.86 -19.09
C LYS A 89 5.50 -10.16 -17.84
N HIS A 90 5.74 -10.69 -16.63
CA HIS A 90 5.27 -10.08 -15.39
C HIS A 90 6.01 -8.77 -15.11
N ILE A 91 7.30 -8.71 -15.43
CA ILE A 91 8.10 -7.49 -15.29
C ILE A 91 7.61 -6.41 -16.27
N VAL A 92 7.33 -6.79 -17.52
CA VAL A 92 6.76 -5.84 -18.51
C VAL A 92 5.43 -5.26 -18.02
N TRP A 93 4.51 -6.11 -17.52
CA TRP A 93 3.24 -5.63 -16.97
C TRP A 93 3.42 -4.77 -15.73
N LEU A 94 4.36 -5.14 -14.84
CA LEU A 94 4.69 -4.37 -13.65
C LEU A 94 5.17 -2.96 -14.02
N MET A 95 6.08 -2.85 -15.00
CA MET A 95 6.59 -1.56 -15.48
C MET A 95 5.50 -0.74 -16.17
N LEU A 96 4.69 -1.37 -17.03
CA LEU A 96 3.62 -0.69 -17.74
C LEU A 96 2.58 -0.11 -16.77
N PHE A 97 2.01 -0.94 -15.90
CA PHE A 97 1.01 -0.50 -14.95
C PHE A 97 1.59 0.43 -13.88
N GLY A 98 2.85 0.20 -13.46
CA GLY A 98 3.55 1.11 -12.55
C GLY A 98 3.69 2.51 -13.16
N THR A 99 4.09 2.62 -14.43
CA THR A 99 4.19 3.92 -15.13
C THR A 99 2.82 4.58 -15.25
N ILE A 100 1.78 3.85 -15.65
CA ILE A 100 0.42 4.38 -15.74
C ILE A 100 -0.04 4.90 -14.38
N THR A 101 0.13 4.11 -13.32
CA THR A 101 -0.24 4.50 -11.95
C THR A 101 0.51 5.76 -11.52
N THR A 102 1.82 5.84 -11.77
CA THR A 102 2.63 7.02 -11.45
C THR A 102 2.08 8.27 -12.11
N ILE A 103 1.78 8.21 -13.42
CA ILE A 103 1.25 9.36 -14.17
C ILE A 103 -0.13 9.76 -13.64
N VAL A 104 -1.04 8.80 -13.49
CA VAL A 104 -2.41 9.06 -13.03
C VAL A 104 -2.40 9.69 -11.64
N PHE A 105 -1.67 9.09 -10.69
CA PHE A 105 -1.62 9.61 -9.32
C PHE A 105 -0.87 10.92 -9.21
N TYR A 106 0.14 11.18 -10.03
CA TYR A 106 0.78 12.49 -10.08
C TYR A 106 -0.25 13.59 -10.38
N TYR A 107 -1.10 13.40 -11.40
CA TYR A 107 -2.16 14.36 -11.72
C TYR A 107 -3.22 14.47 -10.62
N ILE A 108 -3.65 13.35 -10.03
CA ILE A 108 -4.60 13.35 -8.90
C ILE A 108 -4.03 14.16 -7.72
N LEU A 109 -2.78 13.90 -7.34
CA LEU A 109 -2.12 14.60 -6.24
C LEU A 109 -1.89 16.09 -6.55
N ALA A 110 -1.62 16.43 -7.81
CA ALA A 110 -1.49 17.81 -8.25
C ALA A 110 -2.81 18.57 -8.10
N VAL A 111 -3.93 17.99 -8.55
CA VAL A 111 -5.27 18.58 -8.39
C VAL A 111 -5.64 18.74 -6.92
N LEU A 112 -5.23 17.82 -6.06
CA LEU A 112 -5.49 17.88 -4.62
C LEU A 112 -4.53 18.79 -3.84
N ASN A 113 -3.61 19.49 -4.53
CA ASN A 113 -2.58 20.34 -3.93
C ASN A 113 -1.78 19.62 -2.83
N THR A 114 -1.45 18.35 -3.05
CA THR A 114 -0.74 17.52 -2.06
C THR A 114 0.67 18.10 -1.81
N PRO A 115 1.07 18.32 -0.55
CA PRO A 115 2.42 18.76 -0.24
C PRO A 115 3.45 17.67 -0.60
N ASN A 116 4.66 18.10 -1.02
CA ASN A 116 5.75 17.21 -1.41
C ASN A 116 5.36 16.20 -2.51
N ILE A 117 4.64 16.67 -3.52
CA ILE A 117 4.03 15.85 -4.59
C ILE A 117 4.99 14.80 -5.19
N VAL A 118 6.28 15.13 -5.36
CA VAL A 118 7.27 14.19 -5.92
C VAL A 118 7.44 12.98 -5.02
N PHE A 119 7.69 13.18 -3.73
CA PHE A 119 7.85 12.09 -2.78
C PHE A 119 6.56 11.31 -2.56
N SER A 120 5.41 11.99 -2.53
CA SER A 120 4.09 11.34 -2.45
C SER A 120 3.84 10.46 -3.67
N THR A 121 4.19 10.92 -4.88
CA THR A 121 4.06 10.12 -6.10
C THR A 121 4.99 8.92 -6.09
N ILE A 122 6.24 9.06 -5.64
CA ILE A 122 7.19 7.96 -5.50
C ILE A 122 6.66 6.92 -4.49
N SER A 123 6.12 7.38 -3.36
CA SER A 123 5.51 6.50 -2.34
C SER A 123 4.36 5.68 -2.92
N ILE A 124 3.44 6.31 -3.65
CA ILE A 124 2.32 5.60 -4.28
C ILE A 124 2.82 4.61 -5.33
N THR A 125 3.82 4.99 -6.12
CA THR A 125 4.41 4.11 -7.14
C THR A 125 5.04 2.87 -6.50
N THR A 126 5.84 3.05 -5.45
CA THR A 126 6.47 1.93 -4.73
C THR A 126 5.44 1.05 -4.02
N SER A 127 4.39 1.64 -3.43
CA SER A 127 3.25 0.90 -2.87
C SER A 127 2.53 0.06 -3.93
N PHE A 128 2.29 0.64 -5.11
CA PHE A 128 1.66 -0.08 -6.22
C PHE A 128 2.51 -1.26 -6.66
N LEU A 129 3.82 -1.07 -6.84
CA LEU A 129 4.73 -2.13 -7.25
C LEU A 129 4.74 -3.27 -6.22
N ALA A 130 4.78 -2.96 -4.92
CA ALA A 130 4.72 -3.94 -3.86
C ALA A 130 3.38 -4.72 -3.87
N ALA A 131 2.25 -4.02 -4.00
CA ALA A 131 0.92 -4.62 -4.07
C ALA A 131 0.76 -5.50 -5.33
N PHE A 132 1.31 -5.08 -6.47
CA PHE A 132 1.29 -5.86 -7.71
C PHE A 132 2.14 -7.14 -7.58
N LEU A 133 3.31 -7.06 -6.96
CA LEU A 133 4.15 -8.22 -6.66
C LEU A 133 3.43 -9.20 -5.71
N THR A 134 2.68 -8.67 -4.75
CA THR A 134 1.83 -9.47 -3.84
C THR A 134 0.73 -10.20 -4.61
N MET A 135 0.05 -9.51 -5.52
CA MET A 135 -0.96 -10.09 -6.40
C MET A 135 -0.36 -11.20 -7.28
N LEU A 136 0.86 -11.03 -7.77
CA LEU A 136 1.60 -12.04 -8.53
C LEU A 136 2.16 -13.17 -7.65
N ARG A 137 1.96 -13.14 -6.35
CA ARG A 137 2.48 -14.15 -5.40
C ARG A 137 4.01 -14.27 -5.46
N SER A 138 4.69 -13.18 -5.77
CA SER A 138 6.15 -13.15 -5.87
C SER A 138 6.77 -12.88 -4.51
N SER A 139 7.82 -13.60 -4.11
CA SER A 139 8.56 -13.35 -2.86
C SER A 139 9.20 -11.94 -2.80
N TYR A 140 9.33 -11.27 -3.95
CA TYR A 140 9.86 -9.90 -4.01
C TYR A 140 8.92 -8.83 -3.45
N TYR A 141 7.66 -9.17 -3.11
CA TYR A 141 6.74 -8.19 -2.52
C TYR A 141 7.27 -7.62 -1.19
N ALA A 142 7.95 -8.44 -0.39
CA ALA A 142 8.54 -7.98 0.88
C ALA A 142 9.61 -6.90 0.65
N PHE A 143 10.44 -7.08 -0.37
CA PHE A 143 11.42 -6.05 -0.77
C PHE A 143 10.72 -4.79 -1.29
N GLY A 144 9.63 -4.94 -2.05
CA GLY A 144 8.82 -3.82 -2.52
C GLY A 144 8.25 -2.99 -1.37
N TYR A 145 7.70 -3.64 -0.34
CA TYR A 145 7.20 -2.94 0.86
C TYR A 145 8.32 -2.28 1.64
N ALA A 146 9.46 -2.94 1.85
CA ALA A 146 10.60 -2.35 2.52
C ALA A 146 11.11 -1.09 1.80
N LEU A 147 11.16 -1.09 0.47
CA LEU A 147 11.49 0.08 -0.32
C LEU A 147 10.47 1.21 -0.13
N ASN A 148 9.17 0.87 -0.13
CA ASN A 148 8.11 1.83 0.12
C ASN A 148 8.21 2.45 1.52
N ASP A 149 8.52 1.66 2.54
CA ASP A 149 8.67 2.14 3.92
C ASP A 149 9.82 3.14 4.04
N ILE A 150 10.94 2.93 3.34
CA ILE A 150 12.05 3.91 3.26
C ILE A 150 11.55 5.23 2.67
N VAL A 151 10.80 5.18 1.57
CA VAL A 151 10.23 6.39 0.94
C VAL A 151 9.27 7.11 1.90
N LEU A 152 8.41 6.37 2.61
CA LEU A 152 7.50 6.92 3.61
C LEU A 152 8.24 7.58 4.77
N ILE A 153 9.30 6.98 5.29
CA ILE A 153 10.14 7.58 6.34
C ILE A 153 10.70 8.92 5.87
N ILE A 154 11.23 8.99 4.66
CA ILE A 154 11.75 10.23 4.08
C ILE A 154 10.63 11.28 3.96
N LEU A 155 9.45 10.88 3.47
CA LEU A 155 8.29 11.77 3.33
C LEU A 155 7.86 12.37 4.68
N TRP A 156 7.78 11.54 5.72
CA TRP A 156 7.40 11.98 7.07
C TRP A 156 8.47 12.86 7.72
N MET A 157 9.76 12.61 7.45
CA MET A 157 10.85 13.50 7.88
C MET A 157 10.67 14.90 7.28
N PHE A 158 10.40 15.03 5.97
CA PHE A 158 10.14 16.32 5.33
C PHE A 158 8.89 17.01 5.88
N ALA A 159 7.81 16.27 6.11
CA ALA A 159 6.60 16.80 6.70
C ALA A 159 6.85 17.36 8.11
N SER A 160 7.61 16.65 8.93
CA SER A 160 7.99 17.06 10.28
C SER A 160 8.88 18.31 10.30
N LEU A 161 9.87 18.37 9.40
CA LEU A 161 10.75 19.54 9.28
C LEU A 161 9.97 20.79 8.84
N LYS A 162 9.07 20.65 7.87
CA LYS A 162 8.23 21.77 7.42
C LYS A 162 7.37 22.31 8.55
N ASN A 163 6.72 21.44 9.33
CA ASN A 163 5.91 21.86 10.48
C ASN A 163 6.74 22.60 11.52
N ARG A 164 7.95 22.15 11.84
CA ARG A 164 8.85 22.85 12.78
C ARG A 164 9.22 24.26 12.32
N LEU A 165 9.49 24.43 11.02
CA LEU A 165 9.83 25.74 10.45
C LEU A 165 8.66 26.72 10.39
N THR A 166 7.43 26.24 10.44
CA THR A 166 6.21 27.08 10.45
C THR A 166 5.90 27.63 11.85
N TYR A 167 6.49 27.06 12.91
CA TYR A 167 6.31 27.47 14.31
C TYR A 167 7.51 28.25 14.86
N LEU A 168 8.52 28.59 14.05
CA LEU A 168 9.64 29.52 14.35
C LEU A 168 9.44 30.86 13.65
#